data_89c40db9380d1560b33392b9209a5c4b
#
_entry.id   89c40db9380d1560b33392b9209a5c4b
#
_cell.length_a   1.000
_cell.length_b   1.000
_cell.length_c   1.000
_cell.angle_alpha   90.00
_cell.angle_beta   90.00
_cell.angle_gamma   90.00
#
_symmetry.space_group_name_H-M   'P 1'
#
loop_
_entity.id
_entity.type
_entity.pdbx_description
1 polymer ?
#
loop_
_entity_poly.entity_id
_entity_poly.type
_entity_poly.pdbx_seq_one_letter_code
_entity_poly.pdbx_strand_id
1 'polypeptide(L)'
;ETADGKLYAGSNPYKLNRSILLKKVTPTPTSFTFSVERDTRIYNVVNKKLKSDVAKFKPIPATKPQPTEKDYEKYKFKRYFVKRINSQFGYFEIDKKTYDSINGKKQEYDFYLNEVGQIEWALVGDTKIININTLRNAELEHPGLSLCFNNLEEYKKIGDPGMLKKIKEWDP
;
A
#
# COMPACT_ATOMS: atom_id res chain seq x y z
N GLU A 1 5.55 21.22 -46.78
CA GLU A 1 6.05 20.39 -47.88
C GLU A 1 5.20 20.67 -49.10
N THR A 2 5.81 20.89 -50.22
CA THR A 2 5.11 21.09 -51.52
C THR A 2 5.01 19.76 -52.26
N ALA A 3 4.18 19.73 -53.37
CA ALA A 3 4.06 18.54 -54.20
C ALA A 3 5.41 18.07 -54.77
N ASP A 4 6.40 18.96 -54.89
CA ASP A 4 7.76 18.67 -55.33
C ASP A 4 8.68 18.10 -54.21
N GLY A 5 8.13 17.85 -53.01
CA GLY A 5 8.90 17.34 -51.89
C GLY A 5 9.84 18.37 -51.23
N LYS A 6 9.75 19.64 -51.60
CA LYS A 6 10.61 20.70 -51.06
C LYS A 6 9.94 21.36 -49.85
N LEU A 7 10.72 21.72 -48.84
CA LEU A 7 10.28 22.41 -47.63
C LEU A 7 10.62 23.89 -47.77
N TYR A 8 9.63 24.75 -47.54
CA TYR A 8 9.80 26.20 -47.54
C TYR A 8 9.38 26.81 -46.21
N ALA A 9 9.98 27.93 -45.84
CA ALA A 9 9.56 28.67 -44.65
C ALA A 9 8.18 29.28 -44.81
N GLY A 10 7.33 29.19 -43.79
CA GLY A 10 6.01 29.79 -43.72
C GLY A 10 5.01 28.93 -42.97
N SER A 11 4.14 29.56 -42.24
CA SER A 11 3.10 28.87 -41.44
C SER A 11 1.79 28.64 -42.22
N ASN A 12 1.66 29.27 -43.40
CA ASN A 12 0.48 29.16 -44.23
C ASN A 12 0.84 28.52 -45.59
N PRO A 13 0.21 27.42 -46.00
CA PRO A 13 0.51 26.73 -47.22
C PRO A 13 0.27 27.57 -48.47
N TYR A 14 -0.58 28.64 -48.37
CA TYR A 14 -0.88 29.54 -49.48
C TYR A 14 0.05 30.78 -49.54
N LYS A 15 0.86 31.00 -48.50
CA LYS A 15 1.81 32.12 -48.38
C LYS A 15 3.20 31.62 -48.07
N LEU A 16 3.66 30.64 -48.79
CA LEU A 16 5.01 30.12 -48.61
C LEU A 16 6.04 31.13 -49.13
N ASN A 17 7.02 31.47 -48.32
CA ASN A 17 8.17 32.22 -48.73
C ASN A 17 9.12 31.30 -49.49
N ARG A 18 8.96 31.24 -50.83
CA ARG A 18 9.73 30.39 -51.73
C ARG A 18 11.19 30.78 -51.83
N SER A 19 11.58 31.95 -51.31
CA SER A 19 12.99 32.36 -51.28
C SER A 19 13.80 31.64 -50.21
N ILE A 20 13.13 31.06 -49.18
CA ILE A 20 13.78 30.38 -48.11
C ILE A 20 13.50 28.86 -48.21
N LEU A 21 14.41 28.17 -48.84
CA LEU A 21 14.38 26.70 -48.92
C LEU A 21 14.92 26.12 -47.61
N LEU A 22 14.08 25.35 -46.90
CA LEU A 22 14.47 24.68 -45.70
C LEU A 22 15.16 23.37 -45.99
N LYS A 23 16.31 23.14 -45.43
CA LYS A 23 16.99 21.85 -45.51
C LYS A 23 16.36 20.90 -44.49
N LYS A 24 15.86 19.77 -44.97
CA LYS A 24 15.40 18.68 -44.10
C LYS A 24 16.61 18.16 -43.29
N VAL A 25 16.67 18.49 -42.03
CA VAL A 25 17.66 17.93 -41.13
C VAL A 25 17.09 16.59 -40.66
N THR A 26 17.64 15.50 -41.19
CA THR A 26 17.41 14.20 -40.56
C THR A 26 18.06 14.29 -39.19
N PRO A 27 17.29 14.12 -38.08
CA PRO A 27 17.93 14.02 -36.80
C PRO A 27 18.85 12.83 -36.87
N THR A 28 20.15 13.08 -36.89
CA THR A 28 21.12 12.04 -36.57
C THR A 28 20.69 11.58 -35.17
N PRO A 29 20.46 10.29 -34.93
CA PRO A 29 20.27 9.82 -33.60
C PRO A 29 21.54 10.13 -32.84
N THR A 30 21.60 11.34 -32.29
CA THR A 30 22.55 11.64 -31.26
C THR A 30 22.13 10.68 -30.17
N SER A 31 22.86 9.60 -30.03
CA SER A 31 22.84 8.82 -28.82
C SER A 31 23.16 9.82 -27.71
N PHE A 32 22.15 10.41 -27.10
CA PHE A 32 22.31 11.02 -25.81
C PHE A 32 22.68 9.88 -24.88
N THR A 33 23.92 9.52 -24.86
CA THR A 33 24.51 8.90 -23.71
C THR A 33 24.43 9.98 -22.64
N PHE A 34 23.29 10.05 -21.95
CA PHE A 34 23.26 10.65 -20.65
C PHE A 34 24.38 9.98 -19.89
N SER A 35 25.45 10.71 -19.65
CA SER A 35 26.45 10.20 -18.75
C SER A 35 25.79 10.18 -17.37
N VAL A 36 25.20 9.03 -17.04
CA VAL A 36 24.59 8.72 -15.74
C VAL A 36 25.49 9.14 -14.59
N GLU A 37 26.81 9.20 -14.83
CA GLU A 37 27.81 9.67 -13.87
C GLU A 37 27.71 11.16 -13.49
N ARG A 38 27.30 12.04 -14.41
CA ARG A 38 27.22 13.48 -14.12
C ARG A 38 26.00 13.80 -13.26
N ASP A 39 24.86 13.15 -13.55
CA ASP A 39 23.63 13.32 -12.80
C ASP A 39 23.71 12.64 -11.43
N THR A 40 24.41 11.51 -11.34
CA THR A 40 24.67 10.85 -10.06
C THR A 40 25.56 11.70 -9.14
N ARG A 41 26.48 12.48 -9.66
CA ARG A 41 27.31 13.37 -8.82
C ARG A 41 26.48 14.50 -8.19
N ILE A 42 25.69 15.20 -8.99
CA ILE A 42 24.79 16.27 -8.50
C ILE A 42 23.76 15.67 -7.53
N TYR A 43 23.15 14.57 -7.90
CA TYR A 43 22.22 13.83 -7.05
C TYR A 43 22.87 13.40 -5.73
N ASN A 44 24.09 12.88 -5.76
CA ASN A 44 24.82 12.47 -4.56
C ASN A 44 25.25 13.65 -3.69
N VAL A 45 25.60 14.81 -4.28
CA VAL A 45 25.94 16.02 -3.53
C VAL A 45 24.70 16.60 -2.85
N VAL A 46 23.57 16.67 -3.55
CA VAL A 46 22.30 17.13 -3.00
C VAL A 46 21.80 16.16 -1.93
N ASN A 47 21.83 14.86 -2.20
CA ASN A 47 21.38 13.85 -1.26
C ASN A 47 22.33 13.59 -0.09
N LYS A 48 23.61 13.99 -0.16
CA LYS A 48 24.49 13.90 1.00
C LYS A 48 24.03 14.77 2.16
N LYS A 49 23.46 15.94 1.87
CA LYS A 49 22.80 16.79 2.89
C LYS A 49 21.45 16.23 3.33
N LEU A 50 20.68 15.61 2.44
CA LEU A 50 19.37 15.04 2.76
C LEU A 50 19.46 13.67 3.47
N LYS A 51 20.54 12.91 3.24
CA LYS A 51 20.72 11.58 3.85
C LYS A 51 21.01 11.61 5.35
N SER A 52 21.44 12.75 5.89
CA SER A 52 21.71 12.87 7.33
C SER A 52 20.46 13.02 8.18
N ASP A 53 19.36 13.53 7.58
CA ASP A 53 18.18 13.94 8.32
C ASP A 53 16.89 13.12 8.01
N VAL A 54 16.96 12.22 7.05
CA VAL A 54 15.84 11.32 6.79
C VAL A 54 15.86 10.21 7.83
N ALA A 55 14.93 10.27 8.74
CA ALA A 55 14.67 9.18 9.68
C ALA A 55 14.49 7.89 8.89
N LYS A 56 15.40 6.93 9.07
CA LYS A 56 15.30 5.62 8.41
C LYS A 56 14.24 4.82 9.13
N PHE A 57 13.01 4.91 8.66
CA PHE A 57 11.94 4.07 9.15
C PHE A 57 12.24 2.60 8.86
N LYS A 58 11.92 1.74 9.81
CA LYS A 58 12.02 0.30 9.62
C LYS A 58 10.91 -0.20 8.70
N PRO A 59 11.18 -1.21 7.89
CA PRO A 59 10.12 -1.91 7.17
C PRO A 59 9.18 -2.58 8.19
N ILE A 60 7.87 -2.53 7.92
CA ILE A 60 6.88 -3.16 8.76
C ILE A 60 6.88 -4.66 8.48
N PRO A 61 7.13 -5.53 9.48
CA PRO A 61 7.09 -6.97 9.27
C PRO A 61 5.64 -7.46 9.15
N ALA A 62 5.34 -8.23 8.13
CA ALA A 62 4.10 -8.99 8.07
C ALA A 62 4.19 -10.13 9.10
N THR A 63 3.29 -10.13 10.06
CA THR A 63 3.27 -11.13 11.14
C THR A 63 1.85 -11.63 11.31
N LYS A 64 1.69 -12.94 11.39
CA LYS A 64 0.41 -13.58 11.63
C LYS A 64 0.34 -13.99 13.11
N PRO A 65 -0.23 -13.14 13.98
CA PRO A 65 -0.28 -13.42 15.41
C PRO A 65 -1.18 -14.62 15.69
N GLN A 66 -0.80 -15.41 16.69
CA GLN A 66 -1.58 -16.56 17.13
C GLN A 66 -2.37 -16.19 18.39
N PRO A 67 -3.62 -16.64 18.52
CA PRO A 67 -4.39 -16.45 19.75
C PRO A 67 -3.79 -17.22 20.92
N THR A 68 -3.82 -16.60 22.07
CA THR A 68 -3.38 -17.21 23.33
C THR A 68 -4.52 -17.96 24.01
N GLU A 69 -4.22 -18.78 25.03
CA GLU A 69 -5.26 -19.44 25.84
C GLU A 69 -6.24 -18.44 26.47
N LYS A 70 -5.73 -17.29 26.90
CA LYS A 70 -6.57 -16.20 27.44
C LYS A 70 -7.53 -15.62 26.40
N ASP A 71 -7.18 -15.62 25.13
CA ASP A 71 -8.06 -15.18 24.06
C ASP A 71 -9.17 -16.21 23.82
N TYR A 72 -8.86 -17.49 23.93
CA TYR A 72 -9.87 -18.57 23.88
C TYR A 72 -10.82 -18.53 25.08
N GLU A 73 -10.37 -18.15 26.26
CA GLU A 73 -11.23 -17.93 27.44
C GLU A 73 -12.20 -16.79 27.23
N LYS A 74 -11.79 -15.75 26.49
CA LYS A 74 -12.60 -14.58 26.14
C LYS A 74 -13.44 -14.79 24.87
N TYR A 75 -13.27 -15.91 24.20
CA TYR A 75 -13.91 -16.24 22.90
C TYR A 75 -13.61 -15.25 21.77
N LYS A 76 -12.71 -14.30 21.98
CA LYS A 76 -12.37 -13.22 21.06
C LYS A 76 -10.87 -13.01 21.00
N PHE A 77 -10.39 -12.71 19.81
CA PHE A 77 -9.00 -12.41 19.53
C PHE A 77 -8.88 -11.12 18.72
N LYS A 78 -8.01 -10.23 19.14
CA LYS A 78 -7.77 -8.99 18.38
C LYS A 78 -6.73 -9.21 17.30
N ARG A 79 -7.11 -8.94 16.07
CA ARG A 79 -6.21 -8.97 14.91
C ARG A 79 -5.91 -7.54 14.48
N TYR A 80 -4.67 -7.28 14.16
CA TYR A 80 -4.17 -5.97 13.78
C TYR A 80 -3.69 -6.00 12.33
N PHE A 81 -3.90 -4.92 11.63
CA PHE A 81 -3.54 -4.83 10.22
C PHE A 81 -3.01 -3.45 9.87
N VAL A 82 -2.29 -3.39 8.77
CA VAL A 82 -1.71 -2.18 8.24
C VAL A 82 -1.80 -2.17 6.71
N LYS A 83 -1.95 -0.99 6.15
CA LYS A 83 -1.85 -0.72 4.72
C LYS A 83 -1.03 0.54 4.50
N ARG A 84 -0.15 0.51 3.50
CA ARG A 84 0.54 1.70 3.07
C ARG A 84 -0.35 2.52 2.14
N ILE A 85 -0.63 3.77 2.47
CA ILE A 85 -1.62 4.64 1.80
C ILE A 85 -1.30 4.84 0.31
N ASN A 86 -0.02 4.98 -0.05
CA ASN A 86 0.43 5.20 -1.42
C ASN A 86 0.91 3.92 -2.13
N SER A 87 0.46 2.75 -1.66
CA SER A 87 0.84 1.45 -2.23
C SER A 87 -0.35 0.80 -2.93
N GLN A 88 -0.07 0.07 -4.00
CA GLN A 88 -1.04 -0.82 -4.65
C GLN A 88 -1.25 -2.13 -3.87
N PHE A 89 -0.38 -2.42 -2.92
CA PHE A 89 -0.52 -3.58 -2.04
C PHE A 89 -1.68 -3.38 -1.08
N GLY A 90 -2.42 -4.46 -0.81
CA GLY A 90 -3.53 -4.48 0.13
C GLY A 90 -3.09 -4.40 1.59
N TYR A 91 -4.05 -4.64 2.48
CA TYR A 91 -3.79 -4.80 3.92
C TYR A 91 -3.00 -6.09 4.18
N PHE A 92 -2.20 -6.08 5.24
CA PHE A 92 -1.55 -7.28 5.78
C PHE A 92 -1.54 -7.24 7.30
N GLU A 93 -1.47 -8.41 7.91
CA GLU A 93 -1.49 -8.55 9.37
C GLU A 93 -0.14 -8.18 10.00
N ILE A 94 -0.24 -7.60 11.18
CA ILE A 94 0.89 -7.22 12.03
C ILE A 94 0.65 -7.63 13.48
N ASP A 95 1.70 -7.69 14.26
CA ASP A 95 1.60 -7.92 15.69
C ASP A 95 1.13 -6.65 16.46
N LYS A 96 0.63 -6.87 17.67
CA LYS A 96 0.18 -5.79 18.55
C LYS A 96 1.25 -4.74 18.80
N LYS A 97 2.50 -5.15 18.98
CA LYS A 97 3.62 -4.24 19.27
C LYS A 97 3.87 -3.27 18.13
N THR A 98 3.84 -3.78 16.90
CA THR A 98 3.98 -2.96 15.68
C THR A 98 2.79 -2.01 15.54
N TYR A 99 1.56 -2.50 15.75
CA TYR A 99 0.35 -1.68 15.76
C TYR A 99 0.45 -0.54 16.79
N ASP A 100 0.79 -0.83 18.04
CA ASP A 100 0.93 0.16 19.11
C ASP A 100 2.04 1.19 18.81
N SER A 101 3.10 0.78 18.13
CA SER A 101 4.19 1.67 17.71
C SER A 101 3.75 2.65 16.62
N ILE A 102 3.00 2.20 15.62
CA ILE A 102 2.51 3.05 14.52
C ILE A 102 1.39 3.96 15.04
N ASN A 103 0.41 3.40 15.74
CA ASN A 103 -0.72 4.15 16.29
C ASN A 103 -0.29 5.18 17.35
N GLY A 104 0.74 4.85 18.13
CA GLY A 104 1.38 5.75 19.09
C GLY A 104 2.35 6.75 18.46
N LYS A 105 2.46 6.82 17.14
CA LYS A 105 3.31 7.73 16.36
C LYS A 105 4.79 7.69 16.79
N LYS A 106 5.28 6.50 17.12
CA LYS A 106 6.71 6.31 17.43
C LYS A 106 7.52 6.41 16.14
N GLN A 107 8.68 7.05 16.20
CA GLN A 107 9.57 7.28 15.05
C GLN A 107 10.22 6.00 14.47
N GLU A 108 9.87 4.83 14.98
CA GLU A 108 10.38 3.56 14.48
C GLU A 108 9.83 3.21 13.11
N TYR A 109 8.55 3.53 12.86
CA TYR A 109 7.83 3.29 11.62
C TYR A 109 7.27 4.59 11.06
N ASP A 110 7.07 4.64 9.75
CA ASP A 110 6.46 5.79 9.09
C ASP A 110 4.93 5.78 9.30
N PHE A 111 4.48 6.44 10.34
CA PHE A 111 3.06 6.53 10.69
C PHE A 111 2.24 7.44 9.76
N TYR A 112 2.88 8.33 8.98
CA TYR A 112 2.19 9.18 8.01
C TYR A 112 1.76 8.43 6.75
N LEU A 113 2.54 7.43 6.36
CA LEU A 113 2.30 6.64 5.16
C LEU A 113 1.62 5.31 5.43
N ASN A 114 1.30 4.99 6.69
CA ASN A 114 0.72 3.72 7.07
C ASN A 114 -0.58 3.92 7.84
N GLU A 115 -1.65 3.41 7.29
CA GLU A 115 -2.95 3.29 7.93
C GLU A 115 -3.00 1.99 8.70
N VAL A 116 -3.38 2.03 9.97
CA VAL A 116 -3.49 0.85 10.84
C VAL A 116 -4.87 0.72 11.40
N GLY A 117 -5.31 -0.51 11.62
CA GLY A 117 -6.58 -0.79 12.26
C GLY A 117 -6.54 -2.10 13.05
N GLN A 118 -7.65 -2.38 13.74
CA GLN A 118 -7.85 -3.61 14.49
C GLN A 118 -9.27 -4.13 14.31
N ILE A 119 -9.42 -5.45 14.35
CA ILE A 119 -10.72 -6.11 14.36
C ILE A 119 -10.79 -7.14 15.50
N GLU A 120 -11.99 -7.38 15.99
CA GLU A 120 -12.25 -8.47 16.92
C GLU A 120 -12.65 -9.71 16.15
N TRP A 121 -11.94 -10.80 16.37
CA TRP A 121 -12.14 -12.08 15.68
C TRP A 121 -12.74 -13.10 16.63
N ALA A 122 -13.86 -13.69 16.25
CA ALA A 122 -14.49 -14.74 17.03
C ALA A 122 -13.74 -16.06 16.88
N LEU A 123 -13.48 -16.72 18.02
CA LEU A 123 -12.76 -17.99 18.10
C LEU A 123 -13.67 -19.19 18.35
N VAL A 124 -14.92 -18.97 18.76
CA VAL A 124 -15.86 -20.02 19.18
C VAL A 124 -17.26 -19.71 18.65
N GLY A 125 -18.07 -20.72 18.49
CA GLY A 125 -19.44 -20.61 17.99
C GLY A 125 -19.52 -20.57 16.45
N ASP A 126 -20.47 -19.80 15.93
CA ASP A 126 -20.61 -19.60 14.49
C ASP A 126 -19.63 -18.51 13.98
N THR A 127 -18.35 -18.85 14.09
CA THR A 127 -17.24 -17.94 13.75
C THR A 127 -17.34 -17.39 12.34
N LYS A 128 -17.88 -18.16 11.40
CA LYS A 128 -18.01 -17.73 10.01
C LYS A 128 -18.96 -16.55 9.86
N ILE A 129 -20.15 -16.61 10.48
CA ILE A 129 -21.16 -15.55 10.42
C ILE A 129 -20.67 -14.32 11.18
N ILE A 130 -20.13 -14.51 12.38
CA ILE A 130 -19.64 -13.41 13.21
C ILE A 130 -18.49 -12.69 12.52
N ASN A 131 -17.48 -13.40 12.04
CA ASN A 131 -16.31 -12.83 11.42
C ASN A 131 -16.60 -12.16 10.07
N ILE A 132 -17.55 -12.69 9.27
CA ILE A 132 -17.97 -12.00 8.03
C ILE A 132 -18.66 -10.67 8.33
N ASN A 133 -19.49 -10.60 9.37
CA ASN A 133 -20.14 -9.36 9.78
C ASN A 133 -19.11 -8.34 10.32
N THR A 134 -18.17 -8.80 11.13
CA THR A 134 -17.05 -7.97 11.61
C THR A 134 -16.26 -7.38 10.44
N LEU A 135 -15.92 -8.21 9.45
CA LEU A 135 -15.21 -7.75 8.24
C LEU A 135 -16.03 -6.77 7.42
N ARG A 136 -17.32 -7.02 7.21
CA ARG A 136 -18.20 -6.10 6.48
C ARG A 136 -18.27 -4.74 7.13
N ASN A 137 -18.38 -4.69 8.44
CA ASN A 137 -18.37 -3.42 9.18
C ASN A 137 -17.02 -2.71 9.08
N ALA A 138 -15.92 -3.45 9.25
CA ALA A 138 -14.58 -2.89 9.13
C ALA A 138 -14.24 -2.44 7.70
N GLU A 139 -14.81 -3.07 6.68
CA GLU A 139 -14.57 -2.72 5.28
C GLU A 139 -15.20 -1.37 4.88
N LEU A 140 -16.18 -0.87 5.64
CA LEU A 140 -16.71 0.49 5.45
C LEU A 140 -15.65 1.57 5.75
N GLU A 141 -14.79 1.31 6.72
CA GLU A 141 -13.70 2.22 7.09
C GLU A 141 -12.39 1.87 6.35
N HIS A 142 -12.19 0.58 6.06
CA HIS A 142 -10.95 0.03 5.48
C HIS A 142 -11.23 -0.77 4.20
N PRO A 143 -11.52 -0.12 3.07
CA PRO A 143 -11.85 -0.79 1.81
C PRO A 143 -10.76 -1.76 1.33
N GLY A 144 -11.16 -3.01 1.06
CA GLY A 144 -10.27 -4.10 0.63
C GLY A 144 -9.67 -4.91 1.78
N LEU A 145 -10.12 -4.70 3.01
CA LEU A 145 -9.65 -5.46 4.19
C LEU A 145 -10.01 -6.94 4.10
N SER A 146 -11.17 -7.29 3.51
CA SER A 146 -11.63 -8.67 3.32
C SER A 146 -10.64 -9.55 2.54
N LEU A 147 -9.81 -8.96 1.68
CA LEU A 147 -8.77 -9.68 0.95
C LEU A 147 -7.63 -10.16 1.87
N CYS A 148 -7.39 -9.46 2.97
CA CYS A 148 -6.39 -9.86 3.96
C CYS A 148 -6.89 -11.04 4.82
N PHE A 149 -8.18 -11.07 5.15
CA PHE A 149 -8.80 -12.02 6.06
C PHE A 149 -9.75 -12.99 5.34
N ASN A 150 -9.22 -13.76 4.42
CA ASN A 150 -10.00 -14.66 3.57
C ASN A 150 -10.49 -15.95 4.28
N ASN A 151 -9.83 -16.38 5.36
CA ASN A 151 -10.24 -17.55 6.13
C ASN A 151 -11.03 -17.16 7.38
N LEU A 152 -12.36 -17.17 7.26
CA LEU A 152 -13.30 -16.76 8.32
C LEU A 152 -13.34 -17.69 9.54
N GLU A 153 -12.89 -18.93 9.39
CA GLU A 153 -12.84 -19.93 10.46
C GLU A 153 -11.41 -20.12 11.02
N GLU A 154 -10.50 -19.22 10.64
CA GLU A 154 -9.15 -19.26 11.13
C GLU A 154 -9.12 -19.12 12.66
N TYR A 155 -8.34 -19.98 13.29
CA TYR A 155 -8.23 -20.11 14.76
C TYR A 155 -9.48 -20.62 15.48
N LYS A 156 -10.51 -21.05 14.77
CA LYS A 156 -11.70 -21.65 15.39
C LYS A 156 -11.30 -22.83 16.27
N LYS A 157 -11.59 -22.75 17.55
CA LYS A 157 -11.51 -23.89 18.44
C LYS A 157 -12.77 -24.72 18.28
N ILE A 158 -12.61 -25.99 17.90
CA ILE A 158 -13.72 -26.97 17.91
C ILE A 158 -14.08 -27.16 19.37
N GLY A 159 -15.22 -26.56 19.77
CA GLY A 159 -15.48 -26.32 21.17
C GLY A 159 -16.05 -27.50 21.92
N ASP A 160 -15.80 -27.51 23.19
CA ASP A 160 -16.52 -28.22 24.22
C ASP A 160 -18.00 -27.78 24.21
N PRO A 161 -18.99 -28.74 24.22
CA PRO A 161 -20.42 -28.43 24.24
C PRO A 161 -20.86 -27.49 25.38
N GLY A 162 -20.12 -27.43 26.47
CA GLY A 162 -20.32 -26.49 27.59
C GLY A 162 -20.07 -25.01 27.23
N MET A 163 -19.17 -24.75 26.27
CA MET A 163 -18.89 -23.41 25.78
C MET A 163 -20.04 -22.82 24.94
N LEU A 164 -20.75 -23.64 24.17
CA LEU A 164 -21.86 -23.20 23.34
C LEU A 164 -23.06 -22.69 24.15
N LYS A 165 -23.25 -23.18 25.39
CA LYS A 165 -24.27 -22.67 26.30
C LYS A 165 -24.00 -21.24 26.79
N LYS A 166 -22.75 -20.92 27.12
CA LYS A 166 -22.36 -19.57 27.58
C LYS A 166 -22.44 -18.50 26.48
N ILE A 167 -22.31 -18.90 25.21
CA ILE A 167 -22.42 -17.96 24.08
C ILE A 167 -23.86 -17.58 23.82
N LYS A 168 -24.82 -18.51 23.99
CA LYS A 168 -26.27 -18.24 23.86
C LYS A 168 -26.80 -17.28 24.91
N GLU A 169 -26.15 -17.20 26.07
CA GLU A 169 -26.48 -16.23 27.13
C GLU A 169 -25.92 -14.83 26.86
N TRP A 170 -25.15 -14.65 25.79
CA TRP A 170 -24.44 -13.43 25.47
C TRP A 170 -24.97 -12.69 24.22
N ASP A 171 -26.00 -13.23 23.59
CA ASP A 171 -26.69 -12.59 22.46
C ASP A 171 -27.75 -11.61 23.02
N PRO A 172 -27.55 -10.27 22.91
CA PRO A 172 -28.51 -9.27 23.35
C PRO A 172 -29.70 -9.18 22.42
#